data_bd25d302a5df65c0dc319c683b52ea57
#
_entry.id   bd25d302a5df65c0dc319c683b52ea57
#
_cell.length_a   1.000
_cell.length_b   1.000
_cell.length_c   1.000
_cell.angle_alpha   90.00
_cell.angle_beta   90.00
_cell.angle_gamma   90.00
#
_symmetry.space_group_name_H-M   'P 1'
#
loop_
_entity.id
_entity.type
_entity.pdbx_description
1 polymer ?
#
loop_
_entity_poly.entity_id
_entity_poly.type
_entity_poly.pdbx_seq_one_letter_code
_entity_poly.pdbx_strand_id
1 'polypeptide(L)'
;MKSFTKILFSTLLLLAPIFSCKKSDVNKNFPTVPVNITIYLTTYPYTQLNSIGNHAYVSNAGYRGIVIYRKSLDEFAAFDRGCPYDPTATGSLLEADGSGLAMTDAKCGSKFSLYDGTVINGPATAPMKSY
;
A
#
# COMPACT_ATOMS: atom_id res chain seq x y z
N MET A 1 -53.07 -41.56 21.65
CA MET A 1 -51.66 -41.88 21.38
C MET A 1 -51.38 -41.48 19.94
N LYS A 2 -51.12 -40.26 19.67
CA LYS A 2 -50.74 -39.77 18.32
C LYS A 2 -49.99 -38.47 18.49
N SER A 3 -48.76 -38.45 17.94
CA SER A 3 -48.14 -37.28 17.39
C SER A 3 -47.68 -36.14 18.33
N PHE A 4 -46.59 -36.39 19.10
CA PHE A 4 -45.81 -35.33 19.75
C PHE A 4 -44.34 -35.28 19.26
N THR A 5 -44.03 -35.94 18.14
CA THR A 5 -42.64 -36.11 17.68
C THR A 5 -42.26 -35.29 16.48
N LYS A 6 -42.96 -34.19 16.15
CA LYS A 6 -42.69 -33.42 14.93
C LYS A 6 -42.32 -31.93 15.13
N ILE A 7 -42.09 -31.47 16.34
CA ILE A 7 -41.82 -30.03 16.58
C ILE A 7 -40.36 -29.75 17.03
N LEU A 8 -39.47 -30.74 17.04
CA LEU A 8 -38.10 -30.56 17.52
C LEU A 8 -37.05 -30.49 16.42
N PHE A 9 -37.43 -30.20 15.18
CA PHE A 9 -36.47 -30.22 14.04
C PHE A 9 -36.40 -28.91 13.24
N SER A 10 -36.89 -27.81 13.77
CA SER A 10 -36.95 -26.56 12.98
C SER A 10 -36.26 -25.35 13.61
N THR A 11 -35.27 -25.50 14.49
CA THR A 11 -34.52 -24.37 15.02
C THR A 11 -33.01 -24.57 15.02
N LEU A 12 -32.49 -25.34 14.03
CA LEU A 12 -31.07 -25.25 13.69
C LEU A 12 -30.89 -24.16 12.65
N LEU A 13 -31.23 -22.92 13.03
CA LEU A 13 -31.02 -21.74 12.22
C LEU A 13 -29.55 -21.36 12.25
N LEU A 14 -28.92 -21.56 11.12
CA LEU A 14 -27.66 -20.98 10.62
C LEU A 14 -27.08 -19.84 11.48
N LEU A 15 -26.17 -20.16 12.37
CA LEU A 15 -25.19 -19.23 12.91
C LEU A 15 -24.02 -19.17 11.91
N ALA A 16 -24.19 -18.43 10.82
CA ALA A 16 -23.09 -18.12 9.92
C ALA A 16 -22.10 -17.21 10.68
N PRO A 17 -20.83 -17.61 10.84
CA PRO A 17 -19.83 -16.71 11.39
C PRO A 17 -19.64 -15.58 10.39
N ILE A 18 -20.06 -14.38 10.76
CA ILE A 18 -19.67 -13.15 10.07
C ILE A 18 -18.16 -13.01 10.32
N PHE A 19 -17.35 -13.49 9.38
CA PHE A 19 -15.95 -13.12 9.28
C PHE A 19 -15.91 -11.63 8.98
N SER A 20 -15.93 -10.81 10.03
CA SER A 20 -15.54 -9.41 9.95
C SER A 20 -14.06 -9.39 9.57
N CYS A 21 -13.75 -9.20 8.30
CA CYS A 21 -12.42 -8.81 7.86
C CYS A 21 -12.09 -7.48 8.53
N LYS A 22 -11.46 -7.52 9.71
CA LYS A 22 -10.75 -6.37 10.24
C LYS A 22 -9.67 -6.05 9.24
N LYS A 23 -9.83 -4.96 8.49
CA LYS A 23 -8.75 -4.29 7.79
C LYS A 23 -7.72 -3.97 8.87
N SER A 24 -6.68 -4.78 8.98
CA SER A 24 -5.59 -4.52 9.90
C SER A 24 -4.95 -3.21 9.44
N ASP A 25 -4.95 -2.20 10.31
CA ASP A 25 -4.17 -0.98 10.11
C ASP A 25 -2.69 -1.36 10.21
N VAL A 26 -2.17 -1.86 9.10
CA VAL A 26 -0.83 -2.46 8.99
C VAL A 26 0.27 -1.42 9.19
N ASN A 27 -0.10 -0.12 9.15
CA ASN A 27 0.81 1.02 9.28
C ASN A 27 0.53 1.90 10.51
N LYS A 28 0.17 1.33 11.65
CA LYS A 28 -0.15 2.08 12.89
C LYS A 28 0.93 3.08 13.32
N ASN A 29 2.18 2.82 13.02
CA ASN A 29 3.32 3.65 13.41
C ASN A 29 3.82 4.57 12.28
N PHE A 30 3.19 4.55 11.11
CA PHE A 30 3.60 5.40 10.01
C PHE A 30 2.99 6.80 10.20
N PRO A 31 3.80 7.89 10.20
CA PRO A 31 3.28 9.24 10.36
C PRO A 31 2.30 9.59 9.24
N THR A 32 1.13 10.09 9.62
CA THR A 32 0.12 10.51 8.64
C THR A 32 0.29 11.99 8.35
N VAL A 33 0.59 12.30 7.10
CA VAL A 33 0.71 13.67 6.60
C VAL A 33 -0.37 13.87 5.55
N PRO A 34 -1.23 14.90 5.65
CA PRO A 34 -2.20 15.24 4.62
C PRO A 34 -1.48 15.58 3.31
N VAL A 35 -1.95 15.01 2.21
CA VAL A 35 -1.40 15.27 0.86
C VAL A 35 -2.49 15.86 -0.01
N ASN A 36 -2.23 17.05 -0.53
CA ASN A 36 -3.06 17.72 -1.53
C ASN A 36 -2.13 18.40 -2.52
N ILE A 37 -1.79 17.69 -3.58
CA ILE A 37 -0.89 18.18 -4.63
C ILE A 37 -1.49 17.94 -6.00
N THR A 38 -1.17 18.84 -6.92
CA THR A 38 -1.46 18.68 -8.34
C THR A 38 -0.15 18.61 -9.09
N ILE A 39 0.00 17.61 -9.96
CA ILE A 39 1.15 17.48 -10.85
C ILE A 39 0.70 17.61 -12.29
N TYR A 40 1.57 18.17 -13.11
CA TYR A 40 1.33 18.33 -14.54
C TYR A 40 2.30 17.43 -15.32
N LEU A 41 1.78 16.48 -16.08
CA LEU A 41 2.58 15.52 -16.86
C LEU A 41 3.40 16.19 -17.98
N THR A 42 3.18 17.47 -18.22
CA THR A 42 3.95 18.29 -19.16
C THR A 42 5.20 18.93 -18.54
N THR A 43 5.35 18.85 -17.21
CA THR A 43 6.44 19.51 -16.47
C THR A 43 7.45 18.47 -16.00
N TYR A 44 8.74 18.75 -16.20
CA TYR A 44 9.83 17.92 -15.63
C TYR A 44 9.80 17.96 -14.09
N PRO A 45 9.99 16.84 -13.36
CA PRO A 45 10.34 15.49 -13.84
C PRO A 45 9.13 14.61 -14.20
N TYR A 46 7.89 15.11 -14.11
CA TYR A 46 6.68 14.30 -14.26
C TYR A 46 6.39 13.87 -15.70
N THR A 47 7.08 14.44 -16.68
CA THR A 47 7.03 13.97 -18.09
C THR A 47 7.39 12.51 -18.24
N GLN A 48 8.16 11.92 -17.31
CA GLN A 48 8.47 10.49 -17.29
C GLN A 48 7.22 9.63 -17.12
N LEU A 49 6.21 10.15 -16.40
CA LEU A 49 4.93 9.47 -16.17
C LEU A 49 4.04 9.38 -17.43
N ASN A 50 4.44 9.93 -18.56
CA ASN A 50 3.74 9.71 -19.83
C ASN A 50 3.93 8.30 -20.38
N SER A 51 4.92 7.56 -19.88
CA SER A 51 5.15 6.16 -20.25
C SER A 51 4.76 5.22 -19.10
N ILE A 52 4.02 4.16 -19.45
CA ILE A 52 3.66 3.09 -18.51
C ILE A 52 4.93 2.42 -17.99
N GLY A 53 4.96 2.09 -16.70
CA GLY A 53 6.11 1.47 -16.05
C GLY A 53 7.16 2.47 -15.54
N ASN A 54 6.99 3.75 -15.80
CA ASN A 54 7.88 4.78 -15.28
C ASN A 54 7.38 5.36 -13.96
N HIS A 55 8.29 5.98 -13.23
CA HIS A 55 8.00 6.63 -11.95
C HIS A 55 8.62 8.03 -11.89
N ALA A 56 8.11 8.86 -10.97
CA ALA A 56 8.68 10.16 -10.64
C ALA A 56 8.54 10.42 -9.13
N TYR A 57 9.42 11.27 -8.60
CA TYR A 57 9.40 11.64 -7.19
C TYR A 57 8.81 13.03 -6.97
N VAL A 58 8.07 13.18 -5.86
CA VAL A 58 7.59 14.45 -5.31
C VAL A 58 8.22 14.61 -3.94
N SER A 59 9.23 15.48 -3.82
CA SER A 59 10.05 15.58 -2.60
C SER A 59 9.38 16.37 -1.46
N ASN A 60 8.43 17.23 -1.77
CA ASN A 60 7.81 18.18 -0.82
C ASN A 60 6.37 17.78 -0.42
N ALA A 61 6.02 16.52 -0.53
CA ALA A 61 4.72 15.98 -0.15
C ALA A 61 4.89 14.63 0.56
N GLY A 62 3.89 14.23 1.37
CA GLY A 62 3.98 13.03 2.20
C GLY A 62 4.93 13.20 3.39
N TYR A 63 5.26 12.10 4.04
CA TYR A 63 6.17 12.09 5.18
C TYR A 63 7.65 12.16 4.76
N ARG A 64 8.05 11.34 3.79
CA ARG A 64 9.43 11.26 3.27
C ARG A 64 9.53 11.54 1.77
N GLY A 65 8.56 12.27 1.21
CA GLY A 65 8.39 12.38 -0.23
C GLY A 65 7.49 11.28 -0.77
N ILE A 66 7.00 11.45 -1.99
CA ILE A 66 6.11 10.50 -2.66
C ILE A 66 6.79 9.99 -3.92
N VAL A 67 6.68 8.70 -4.19
CA VAL A 67 6.92 8.11 -5.50
C VAL A 67 5.57 7.91 -6.19
N ILE A 68 5.49 8.37 -7.43
CA ILE A 68 4.34 8.12 -8.31
C ILE A 68 4.77 7.17 -9.41
N TYR A 69 4.00 6.13 -9.64
CA TYR A 69 4.27 5.11 -10.65
C TYR A 69 3.11 5.01 -11.64
N ARG A 70 3.40 4.98 -12.94
CA ARG A 70 2.40 4.83 -13.99
C ARG A 70 2.09 3.36 -14.20
N LYS A 71 0.93 2.89 -13.75
CA LYS A 71 0.50 1.48 -13.86
C LYS A 71 -0.08 1.15 -15.23
N SER A 72 -0.91 2.05 -15.75
CA SER A 72 -1.57 1.90 -17.05
C SER A 72 -1.79 3.26 -17.72
N LEU A 73 -2.55 3.31 -18.80
CA LEU A 73 -2.90 4.57 -19.47
C LEU A 73 -3.65 5.54 -18.56
N ASP A 74 -4.49 5.02 -17.65
CA ASP A 74 -5.40 5.82 -16.82
C ASP A 74 -5.17 5.61 -15.32
N GLU A 75 -4.17 4.80 -14.91
CA GLU A 75 -3.97 4.44 -13.51
C GLU A 75 -2.55 4.75 -13.05
N PHE A 76 -2.48 5.38 -11.88
CA PHE A 76 -1.24 5.65 -11.15
C PHE A 76 -1.30 5.01 -9.77
N ALA A 77 -0.14 4.65 -9.24
CA ALA A 77 0.06 4.38 -7.83
C ALA A 77 0.89 5.51 -7.22
N ALA A 78 0.60 5.86 -5.97
CA ALA A 78 1.36 6.87 -5.23
C ALA A 78 1.64 6.34 -3.82
N PHE A 79 2.93 6.34 -3.44
CA PHE A 79 3.37 5.83 -2.16
C PHE A 79 4.32 6.80 -1.48
N ASP A 80 4.28 6.83 -0.14
CA ASP A 80 5.32 7.50 0.64
C ASP A 80 6.65 6.76 0.51
N ARG A 81 7.74 7.51 0.47
CA ARG A 81 9.10 6.97 0.41
C ARG A 81 9.67 6.60 1.79
N GLY A 82 8.91 6.79 2.86
CA GLY A 82 9.24 6.26 4.17
C GLY A 82 9.12 4.73 4.21
N CYS A 83 10.12 4.04 4.77
CA CYS A 83 10.06 2.60 4.91
C CYS A 83 9.07 2.20 6.02
N PRO A 84 8.07 1.34 5.74
CA PRO A 84 7.13 0.88 6.77
C PRO A 84 7.75 0.11 7.94
N TYR A 85 8.95 -0.44 7.76
CA TYR A 85 9.66 -1.15 8.83
C TYR A 85 10.08 -0.21 9.97
N ASP A 86 10.67 0.93 9.63
CA ASP A 86 11.02 1.98 10.57
C ASP A 86 10.95 3.35 9.87
N PRO A 87 9.77 3.94 9.79
CA PRO A 87 9.57 5.18 9.04
C PRO A 87 10.30 6.38 9.65
N THR A 88 10.62 6.33 10.93
CA THR A 88 11.29 7.41 11.66
C THR A 88 12.81 7.33 11.63
N ALA A 89 13.37 6.19 11.24
CA ALA A 89 14.80 5.97 11.23
C ALA A 89 15.55 6.94 10.32
N THR A 90 16.60 7.54 10.84
CA THR A 90 17.49 8.41 10.05
C THR A 90 18.14 7.59 8.93
N GLY A 91 18.08 8.11 7.70
CA GLY A 91 18.64 7.46 6.52
C GLY A 91 17.79 6.32 5.95
N SER A 92 16.62 6.02 6.53
CA SER A 92 15.64 5.12 5.93
C SER A 92 14.86 5.89 4.87
N LEU A 93 15.05 5.54 3.61
CA LEU A 93 14.36 6.13 2.46
C LEU A 93 14.27 5.10 1.35
N LEU A 94 13.06 4.93 0.84
CA LEU A 94 12.81 4.05 -0.29
C LEU A 94 13.23 4.71 -1.60
N GLU A 95 14.00 3.96 -2.36
CA GLU A 95 14.45 4.35 -3.70
C GLU A 95 14.16 3.24 -4.72
N ALA A 96 13.84 3.65 -5.95
CA ALA A 96 13.63 2.68 -7.02
C ALA A 96 14.92 1.94 -7.32
N ASP A 97 14.83 0.63 -7.45
CA ASP A 97 15.96 -0.20 -7.86
C ASP A 97 16.24 -0.04 -9.38
N GLY A 98 17.34 -0.65 -9.84
CA GLY A 98 17.73 -0.56 -11.25
C GLY A 98 16.72 -1.16 -12.26
N SER A 99 15.72 -1.93 -11.77
CA SER A 99 14.64 -2.44 -12.62
C SER A 99 13.54 -1.40 -12.86
N GLY A 100 13.42 -0.39 -11.98
CA GLY A 100 12.30 0.56 -11.99
C GLY A 100 10.95 -0.03 -11.62
N LEU A 101 10.91 -1.28 -11.14
CA LEU A 101 9.68 -2.01 -10.77
C LEU A 101 9.51 -2.16 -9.25
N ALA A 102 10.56 -1.90 -8.50
CA ALA A 102 10.55 -2.03 -7.06
C ALA A 102 11.29 -0.90 -6.36
N MET A 103 10.89 -0.66 -5.10
CA MET A 103 11.53 0.26 -4.17
C MET A 103 12.33 -0.54 -3.15
N THR A 104 13.51 -0.06 -2.78
CA THR A 104 14.38 -0.70 -1.79
C THR A 104 14.81 0.32 -0.75
N ASP A 105 14.81 -0.09 0.52
CA ASP A 105 15.44 0.65 1.61
C ASP A 105 16.87 0.11 1.81
N ALA A 106 17.88 0.92 1.51
CA ALA A 106 19.27 0.53 1.67
C ALA A 106 19.68 0.27 3.13
N LYS A 107 18.94 0.83 4.10
CA LYS A 107 19.25 0.68 5.52
C LYS A 107 18.79 -0.66 6.09
N CYS A 108 17.58 -1.10 5.78
CA CYS A 108 17.02 -2.35 6.31
C CYS A 108 16.95 -3.49 5.28
N GLY A 109 17.14 -3.19 4.00
CA GLY A 109 17.07 -4.17 2.91
C GLY A 109 15.65 -4.57 2.49
N SER A 110 14.61 -3.95 3.07
CA SER A 110 13.23 -4.20 2.65
C SER A 110 13.00 -3.77 1.20
N LYS A 111 12.26 -4.59 0.46
CA LYS A 111 11.94 -4.35 -0.94
C LYS A 111 10.44 -4.43 -1.17
N PHE A 112 9.91 -3.52 -1.98
CA PHE A 112 8.48 -3.34 -2.22
C PHE A 112 8.19 -3.21 -3.72
N SER A 113 7.04 -3.70 -4.15
CA SER A 113 6.54 -3.53 -5.51
C SER A 113 6.08 -2.08 -5.75
N LEU A 114 6.54 -1.45 -6.82
CA LEU A 114 6.04 -0.13 -7.25
C LEU A 114 4.61 -0.20 -7.82
N TYR A 115 4.19 -1.38 -8.26
CA TYR A 115 2.87 -1.55 -8.86
C TYR A 115 1.73 -1.44 -7.83
N ASP A 116 1.90 -1.99 -6.63
CA ASP A 116 0.86 -2.11 -5.61
C ASP A 116 1.34 -1.84 -4.17
N GLY A 117 2.61 -1.54 -3.97
CA GLY A 117 3.20 -1.23 -2.66
C GLY A 117 3.44 -2.45 -1.76
N THR A 118 3.17 -3.68 -2.22
CA THR A 118 3.33 -4.89 -1.42
C THR A 118 4.78 -5.20 -1.12
N VAL A 119 5.03 -5.91 0.00
CA VAL A 119 6.36 -6.36 0.39
C VAL A 119 6.81 -7.49 -0.53
N ILE A 120 7.96 -7.33 -1.18
CA ILE A 120 8.65 -8.38 -1.94
C ILE A 120 9.65 -9.10 -1.04
N ASN A 121 10.40 -8.34 -0.21
CA ASN A 121 11.38 -8.86 0.71
C ASN A 121 11.38 -8.05 2.00
N GLY A 122 11.50 -8.75 3.16
CA GLY A 122 11.55 -8.13 4.48
C GLY A 122 12.92 -7.56 4.85
N PRO A 123 13.01 -6.97 6.07
CA PRO A 123 12.22 -7.24 7.28
C PRO A 123 10.86 -6.56 7.39
N ALA A 124 10.50 -5.61 6.54
CA ALA A 124 9.16 -5.04 6.56
C ALA A 124 8.08 -6.11 6.36
N THR A 125 6.98 -5.99 7.09
CA THR A 125 5.79 -6.86 6.99
C THR A 125 4.57 -6.09 6.51
N ALA A 126 4.62 -4.77 6.56
CA ALA A 126 3.57 -3.87 6.12
C ALA A 126 3.87 -3.34 4.71
N PRO A 127 2.87 -3.13 3.85
CA PRO A 127 3.05 -2.50 2.55
C PRO A 127 3.44 -1.02 2.68
N MET A 128 3.89 -0.43 1.59
CA MET A 128 4.14 1.01 1.50
C MET A 128 2.86 1.80 1.83
N LYS A 129 3.03 2.98 2.44
CA LYS A 129 1.92 3.91 2.69
C LYS A 129 1.42 4.48 1.36
N SER A 130 0.18 4.18 0.98
CA SER A 130 -0.46 4.68 -0.24
C SER A 130 -1.23 6.00 -0.02
N TYR A 131 -1.39 6.75 -1.09
CA TYR A 131 -2.17 8.00 -1.17
C TYR A 131 -3.23 7.93 -2.25
#